data_0cc359440b8926f4fdbbfc4ed73bad8a
#
_entry.id   0cc359440b8926f4fdbbfc4ed73bad8a
#
_cell.length_a   1.000
_cell.length_b   1.000
_cell.length_c   1.000
_cell.angle_alpha   90.00
_cell.angle_beta   90.00
_cell.angle_gamma   90.00
#
_symmetry.space_group_name_H-M   'P 1'
#
loop_
_entity.id
_entity.type
_entity.pdbx_description
1 polymer ?
#
loop_
_entity_poly.entity_id
_entity_poly.type
_entity_poly.pdbx_seq_one_letter_code
_entity_poly.pdbx_strand_id
1 'polypeptide(L)'
;MKAAGSSLELALTPFCGPDDIMTGSPYDEEKSLGYYDRNNKLGYRAIWHQHAPPDEVLPVSFSAKDYLKFTSVRNPYDAVVSYFWWSFYAPDSTLKNHMLKPDRLDGSKELQSKFLTFLETYASFNTKGQQEKIIDWFADRYKLFYKVPLDFIIRYEDLDVDFSMVCGMIGLGPINIPRLKSNIRKSSYNYRVYYTNRSYDIVTDRFSDLIDNFNYSFQ
;
A
#
# COMPACT_ATOMS: atom_id res chain seq x y z
N MET A 1 -1.28 -1.34 -1.88
CA MET A 1 -0.72 -0.02 -1.57
C MET A 1 0.36 -0.11 -0.51
N LYS A 2 1.10 0.96 -0.19
CA LYS A 2 2.32 0.88 0.65
C LYS A 2 2.09 1.34 2.10
N ALA A 3 0.97 0.92 2.71
CA ALA A 3 0.53 1.29 4.06
C ALA A 3 0.27 0.06 4.96
N ALA A 4 1.16 -0.93 4.91
CA ALA A 4 1.16 -2.14 5.75
C ALA A 4 0.00 -3.13 5.56
N GLY A 5 -0.84 -3.02 4.51
CA GLY A 5 -2.01 -3.91 4.34
C GLY A 5 -1.68 -5.41 4.47
N SER A 6 -0.63 -5.92 3.80
CA SER A 6 -0.23 -7.34 3.93
C SER A 6 0.16 -7.73 5.36
N SER A 7 0.79 -6.81 6.11
CA SER A 7 1.17 -7.06 7.50
C SER A 7 -0.05 -7.15 8.42
N LEU A 8 -1.03 -6.27 8.21
CA LEU A 8 -2.30 -6.27 8.95
C LEU A 8 -3.12 -7.53 8.65
N GLU A 9 -3.23 -7.90 7.37
CA GLU A 9 -3.94 -9.10 6.95
C GLU A 9 -3.29 -10.36 7.54
N LEU A 10 -1.95 -10.46 7.51
CA LEU A 10 -1.24 -11.59 8.13
C LEU A 10 -1.42 -11.63 9.65
N ALA A 11 -1.42 -10.48 10.32
CA ALA A 11 -1.66 -10.42 11.77
C ALA A 11 -3.04 -10.94 12.17
N LEU A 12 -4.06 -10.71 11.32
CA LEU A 12 -5.43 -11.17 11.54
C LEU A 12 -5.67 -12.62 11.10
N THR A 13 -4.82 -13.18 10.24
CA THR A 13 -4.96 -14.55 9.68
C THR A 13 -5.23 -15.63 10.73
N PRO A 14 -4.54 -15.66 11.90
CA PRO A 14 -4.80 -16.70 12.92
C PRO A 14 -6.21 -16.68 13.52
N PHE A 15 -6.92 -15.58 13.38
CA PHE A 15 -8.27 -15.37 13.91
C PHE A 15 -9.36 -15.61 12.88
N CYS A 16 -8.99 -15.86 11.62
CA CYS A 16 -9.92 -16.12 10.54
C CYS A 16 -10.43 -17.56 10.57
N GLY A 17 -11.73 -17.72 10.38
CA GLY A 17 -12.42 -18.99 10.24
C GLY A 17 -12.37 -19.56 8.81
N PRO A 18 -12.98 -20.75 8.58
CA PRO A 18 -13.00 -21.38 7.27
C PRO A 18 -13.81 -20.60 6.22
N ASP A 19 -14.77 -19.79 6.66
CA ASP A 19 -15.68 -19.03 5.80
C ASP A 19 -15.18 -17.60 5.54
N ASP A 20 -14.10 -17.17 6.21
CA ASP A 20 -13.52 -15.85 5.99
C ASP A 20 -12.79 -15.77 4.66
N ILE A 21 -12.97 -14.65 3.96
CA ILE A 21 -12.35 -14.38 2.68
C ILE A 21 -11.05 -13.62 2.91
N MET A 22 -9.96 -14.18 2.40
CA MET A 22 -8.64 -13.56 2.44
C MET A 22 -8.09 -13.42 1.04
N THR A 23 -7.48 -12.28 0.75
CA THR A 23 -6.80 -12.09 -0.54
C THR A 23 -5.47 -12.84 -0.54
N GLY A 24 -5.16 -13.51 -1.65
CA GLY A 24 -3.90 -14.26 -1.75
C GLY A 24 -2.69 -13.34 -1.94
N SER A 25 -1.52 -13.83 -1.51
CA SER A 25 -0.25 -13.20 -1.82
C SER A 25 0.53 -14.02 -2.84
N PRO A 26 1.10 -13.40 -3.89
CA PRO A 26 1.99 -14.07 -4.81
C PRO A 26 3.40 -14.31 -4.23
N TYR A 27 3.71 -13.73 -3.08
CA TYR A 27 5.07 -13.76 -2.51
C TYR A 27 5.30 -14.96 -1.61
N ASP A 28 6.38 -15.71 -1.87
CA ASP A 28 6.71 -16.93 -1.11
C ASP A 28 7.03 -16.63 0.37
N GLU A 29 7.61 -15.46 0.65
CA GLU A 29 7.84 -15.02 2.03
C GLU A 29 6.52 -14.92 2.82
N GLU A 30 5.48 -14.34 2.22
CA GLU A 30 4.17 -14.22 2.84
C GLU A 30 3.48 -15.58 2.97
N LYS A 31 3.63 -16.46 1.98
CA LYS A 31 3.11 -17.85 2.04
C LYS A 31 3.77 -18.66 3.14
N SER A 32 5.09 -18.54 3.30
CA SER A 32 5.83 -19.26 4.35
C SER A 32 5.43 -18.84 5.76
N LEU A 33 4.91 -17.62 5.94
CA LEU A 33 4.39 -17.10 7.19
C LEU A 33 2.90 -17.42 7.41
N GLY A 34 2.31 -18.29 6.58
CA GLY A 34 0.90 -18.69 6.71
C GLY A 34 -0.09 -17.79 5.98
N TYR A 35 0.39 -16.83 5.17
CA TYR A 35 -0.44 -16.01 4.32
C TYR A 35 -0.96 -16.83 3.14
N TYR A 36 -2.27 -17.06 3.08
CA TYR A 36 -2.88 -18.11 2.30
C TYR A 36 -3.88 -17.59 1.32
N ASP A 37 -3.81 -18.05 0.10
CA ASP A 37 -4.82 -17.78 -0.91
C ASP A 37 -6.02 -18.76 -0.76
N ARG A 38 -6.91 -18.48 0.19
CA ARG A 38 -8.16 -19.23 0.34
C ARG A 38 -9.09 -19.04 -0.85
N ASN A 39 -9.06 -17.87 -1.46
CA ASN A 39 -9.96 -17.52 -2.56
C ASN A 39 -9.69 -18.38 -3.79
N ASN A 40 -8.45 -18.83 -4.00
CA ASN A 40 -8.13 -19.80 -5.05
C ASN A 40 -8.86 -21.13 -4.86
N LYS A 41 -8.97 -21.61 -3.61
CA LYS A 41 -9.65 -22.87 -3.29
C LYS A 41 -11.17 -22.75 -3.44
N LEU A 42 -11.72 -21.55 -3.21
CA LEU A 42 -13.15 -21.28 -3.27
C LEU A 42 -13.62 -20.74 -4.62
N GLY A 43 -12.72 -20.56 -5.59
CA GLY A 43 -13.03 -20.00 -6.91
C GLY A 43 -13.27 -18.48 -6.94
N TYR A 44 -13.00 -17.77 -5.86
CA TYR A 44 -13.23 -16.31 -5.76
C TYR A 44 -12.09 -15.44 -6.29
N ARG A 45 -11.00 -16.01 -6.78
CA ARG A 45 -9.81 -15.27 -7.22
C ARG A 45 -10.09 -14.21 -8.28
N ALA A 46 -11.09 -14.43 -9.12
CA ALA A 46 -11.47 -13.46 -10.16
C ALA A 46 -12.14 -12.21 -9.60
N ILE A 47 -12.74 -12.31 -8.40
CA ILE A 47 -13.51 -11.24 -7.76
C ILE A 47 -12.68 -10.58 -6.65
N TRP A 48 -11.97 -11.39 -5.85
CA TRP A 48 -11.24 -10.98 -4.67
C TRP A 48 -9.74 -11.05 -4.93
N HIS A 49 -9.18 -10.01 -5.47
CA HIS A 49 -7.74 -9.91 -5.68
C HIS A 49 -7.11 -8.90 -4.71
N GLN A 50 -5.83 -9.06 -4.47
CA GLN A 50 -5.06 -8.11 -3.67
C GLN A 50 -5.19 -6.69 -4.26
N HIS A 51 -5.54 -5.72 -3.42
CA HIS A 51 -5.80 -4.33 -3.81
C HIS A 51 -7.08 -4.10 -4.64
N ALA A 52 -8.05 -5.01 -4.60
CA ALA A 52 -9.37 -4.73 -5.14
C ALA A 52 -10.04 -3.60 -4.34
N PRO A 53 -10.62 -2.59 -4.99
CA PRO A 53 -11.32 -1.54 -4.29
C PRO A 53 -12.61 -2.08 -3.66
N PRO A 54 -13.06 -1.51 -2.53
CA PRO A 54 -14.22 -2.02 -1.79
C PRO A 54 -15.51 -2.10 -2.60
N ASP A 55 -15.74 -1.17 -3.49
CA ASP A 55 -16.92 -1.12 -4.37
C ASP A 55 -16.93 -2.20 -5.46
N GLU A 56 -15.77 -2.69 -5.88
CA GLU A 56 -15.64 -3.81 -6.81
C GLU A 56 -15.80 -5.17 -6.11
N VAL A 57 -15.58 -5.22 -4.80
CA VAL A 57 -15.37 -6.46 -4.06
C VAL A 57 -16.55 -6.85 -3.19
N LEU A 58 -17.32 -5.88 -2.72
CA LEU A 58 -18.50 -6.16 -1.90
C LEU A 58 -19.65 -6.65 -2.79
N PRO A 59 -20.00 -7.94 -2.79
CA PRO A 59 -21.20 -8.39 -3.49
C PRO A 59 -22.39 -7.60 -2.97
N VAL A 60 -23.33 -7.29 -3.86
CA VAL A 60 -24.59 -6.60 -3.53
C VAL A 60 -25.37 -7.31 -2.40
N SER A 61 -25.09 -8.59 -2.18
CA SER A 61 -25.66 -9.41 -1.10
C SER A 61 -24.95 -9.28 0.25
N PHE A 62 -23.76 -8.65 0.29
CA PHE A 62 -23.06 -8.43 1.56
C PHE A 62 -23.63 -7.19 2.24
N SER A 63 -24.37 -7.39 3.31
CA SER A 63 -24.73 -6.28 4.20
C SER A 63 -23.47 -5.80 4.91
N ALA A 64 -22.76 -4.86 4.29
CA ALA A 64 -21.58 -4.23 4.89
C ALA A 64 -21.88 -3.49 6.21
N LYS A 65 -23.16 -3.49 6.64
CA LYS A 65 -23.60 -2.80 7.87
C LYS A 65 -23.11 -3.48 9.13
N ASP A 66 -22.89 -4.80 9.07
CA ASP A 66 -22.55 -5.61 10.23
C ASP A 66 -21.03 -5.85 10.38
N TYR A 67 -20.23 -5.26 9.50
CA TYR A 67 -18.77 -5.41 9.50
C TYR A 67 -18.08 -4.12 9.90
N LEU A 68 -17.07 -4.25 10.75
CA LEU A 68 -16.12 -3.16 10.99
C LEU A 68 -15.28 -2.93 9.74
N LYS A 69 -15.36 -1.74 9.17
CA LYS A 69 -14.65 -1.33 7.97
C LYS A 69 -13.48 -0.45 8.34
N PHE A 70 -12.28 -0.89 8.05
CA PHE A 70 -11.08 -0.09 8.25
C PHE A 70 -10.13 -0.17 7.06
N THR A 71 -9.28 0.82 6.97
CA THR A 71 -8.17 0.85 6.01
C THR A 71 -6.92 1.42 6.68
N SER A 72 -5.79 1.34 5.98
CA SER A 72 -4.57 1.99 6.42
C SER A 72 -4.14 3.06 5.43
N VAL A 73 -3.71 4.20 5.96
CA VAL A 73 -3.14 5.32 5.21
C VAL A 73 -1.70 5.58 5.67
N ARG A 74 -0.92 6.25 4.84
CA ARG A 74 0.47 6.59 5.11
C ARG A 74 0.78 7.96 4.54
N ASN A 75 1.70 8.68 5.15
CA ASN A 75 2.22 9.93 4.61
C ASN A 75 2.55 9.75 3.12
N PRO A 76 1.91 10.50 2.19
CA PRO A 76 2.02 10.29 0.75
C PRO A 76 3.46 10.42 0.25
N TYR A 77 4.23 11.33 0.83
CA TYR A 77 5.63 11.51 0.45
C TYR A 77 6.46 10.26 0.73
N ASP A 78 6.24 9.63 1.88
CA ASP A 78 6.93 8.39 2.24
C ASP A 78 6.35 7.17 1.49
N ALA A 79 5.04 7.14 1.24
CA ALA A 79 4.39 6.09 0.48
C ALA A 79 4.90 6.03 -0.97
N VAL A 80 5.07 7.18 -1.63
CA VAL A 80 5.60 7.29 -3.00
C VAL A 80 7.06 6.84 -3.08
N VAL A 81 7.90 7.22 -2.13
CA VAL A 81 9.28 6.70 -2.04
C VAL A 81 9.28 5.18 -1.81
N SER A 82 8.41 4.67 -0.94
CA SER A 82 8.27 3.24 -0.74
C SER A 82 7.84 2.51 -2.02
N TYR A 83 6.98 3.14 -2.83
CA TYR A 83 6.54 2.59 -4.10
C TYR A 83 7.65 2.64 -5.17
N PHE A 84 8.44 3.71 -5.23
CA PHE A 84 9.63 3.80 -6.06
C PHE A 84 10.58 2.61 -5.81
N TRP A 85 10.90 2.34 -4.55
CA TRP A 85 11.72 1.20 -4.18
C TRP A 85 11.10 -0.14 -4.56
N TRP A 86 9.81 -0.29 -4.30
CA TRP A 86 9.05 -1.48 -4.68
C TRP A 86 9.17 -1.77 -6.17
N SER A 87 9.06 -0.76 -7.00
CA SER A 87 9.09 -0.89 -8.46
C SER A 87 10.39 -1.49 -9.00
N PHE A 88 11.50 -1.39 -8.27
CA PHE A 88 12.80 -1.92 -8.71
C PHE A 88 13.29 -3.14 -7.94
N TYR A 89 12.87 -3.30 -6.69
CA TYR A 89 13.42 -4.31 -5.78
C TYR A 89 12.42 -5.36 -5.32
N ALA A 90 11.15 -5.26 -5.69
CA ALA A 90 10.20 -6.34 -5.41
C ALA A 90 10.63 -7.64 -6.12
N PRO A 91 10.34 -8.81 -5.53
CA PRO A 91 10.74 -10.10 -6.10
C PRO A 91 10.25 -10.32 -7.53
N ASP A 92 9.07 -9.83 -7.86
CA ASP A 92 8.39 -9.94 -9.16
C ASP A 92 8.60 -8.71 -10.06
N SER A 93 9.41 -7.74 -9.63
CA SER A 93 9.61 -6.52 -10.43
C SER A 93 10.30 -6.80 -11.76
N THR A 94 9.65 -6.40 -12.85
CA THR A 94 10.22 -6.39 -14.20
C THR A 94 11.28 -5.30 -14.40
N LEU A 95 11.39 -4.37 -13.43
CA LEU A 95 12.25 -3.20 -13.50
C LEU A 95 13.61 -3.37 -12.81
N LYS A 96 13.95 -4.57 -12.38
CA LYS A 96 15.19 -4.84 -11.63
C LYS A 96 16.46 -4.31 -12.30
N ASN A 97 16.49 -4.28 -13.62
CA ASN A 97 17.62 -3.82 -14.42
C ASN A 97 17.35 -2.50 -15.14
N HIS A 98 16.31 -1.78 -14.76
CA HIS A 98 15.98 -0.50 -15.40
C HIS A 98 16.99 0.59 -15.01
N MET A 99 17.27 1.51 -15.95
CA MET A 99 18.23 2.61 -15.78
C MET A 99 17.92 3.52 -14.58
N LEU A 100 16.64 3.60 -14.18
CA LEU A 100 16.22 4.39 -13.03
C LEU A 100 16.43 3.69 -11.68
N LYS A 101 16.90 2.43 -11.68
CA LYS A 101 17.19 1.74 -10.43
C LYS A 101 18.23 2.52 -9.63
N PRO A 102 17.95 2.87 -8.36
CA PRO A 102 18.90 3.64 -7.56
C PRO A 102 20.06 2.75 -7.13
N ASP A 103 21.28 3.13 -7.53
CA ASP A 103 22.51 2.44 -7.16
C ASP A 103 23.13 3.02 -5.88
N ARG A 104 22.82 4.27 -5.57
CA ARG A 104 23.26 5.02 -4.39
C ARG A 104 22.08 5.53 -3.59
N LEU A 105 22.28 5.69 -2.29
CA LEU A 105 21.22 5.95 -1.30
C LEU A 105 21.50 7.22 -0.47
N ASP A 106 22.41 8.03 -0.93
CA ASP A 106 23.04 9.11 -0.18
C ASP A 106 22.37 10.49 -0.34
N GLY A 107 21.19 10.55 -0.94
CA GLY A 107 20.52 11.82 -1.23
C GLY A 107 21.18 12.61 -2.35
N SER A 108 22.03 11.98 -3.15
CA SER A 108 22.72 12.60 -4.27
C SER A 108 21.76 13.21 -5.29
N LYS A 109 22.24 14.18 -6.06
CA LYS A 109 21.49 14.74 -7.20
C LYS A 109 21.06 13.66 -8.20
N GLU A 110 21.85 12.60 -8.32
CA GLU A 110 21.52 11.46 -9.17
C GLU A 110 20.27 10.71 -8.66
N LEU A 111 20.21 10.41 -7.36
CA LEU A 111 19.04 9.78 -6.75
C LEU A 111 17.79 10.63 -6.92
N GLN A 112 17.90 11.94 -6.65
CA GLN A 112 16.81 12.89 -6.83
C GLN A 112 16.36 12.97 -8.29
N SER A 113 17.29 12.97 -9.24
CA SER A 113 17.00 12.96 -10.68
C SER A 113 16.29 11.68 -11.09
N LYS A 114 16.74 10.51 -10.65
CA LYS A 114 16.09 9.23 -10.93
C LYS A 114 14.67 9.19 -10.36
N PHE A 115 14.49 9.68 -9.14
CA PHE A 115 13.18 9.76 -8.51
C PHE A 115 12.23 10.71 -9.26
N LEU A 116 12.68 11.91 -9.63
CA LEU A 116 11.90 12.86 -10.42
C LEU A 116 11.51 12.26 -11.79
N THR A 117 12.47 11.65 -12.49
CA THR A 117 12.20 10.97 -13.77
C THR A 117 11.15 9.86 -13.60
N PHE A 118 11.22 9.09 -12.52
CA PHE A 118 10.22 8.07 -12.21
C PHE A 118 8.81 8.67 -12.10
N LEU A 119 8.66 9.80 -11.41
CA LEU A 119 7.37 10.47 -11.25
C LEU A 119 6.83 11.07 -12.56
N GLU A 120 7.70 11.65 -13.39
CA GLU A 120 7.29 12.38 -14.58
C GLU A 120 7.07 11.49 -15.81
N THR A 121 7.88 10.45 -15.97
CA THR A 121 7.94 9.68 -17.22
C THR A 121 7.52 8.24 -17.10
N TYR A 122 7.60 7.68 -15.90
CA TYR A 122 7.25 6.28 -15.73
C TYR A 122 5.74 6.08 -15.85
N ALA A 123 5.37 5.11 -16.66
CA ALA A 123 3.96 4.83 -16.95
C ALA A 123 3.56 3.43 -16.48
N SER A 124 2.30 3.31 -16.07
CA SER A 124 1.62 2.06 -15.77
C SER A 124 0.36 1.94 -16.65
N PHE A 125 -0.28 0.79 -16.63
CA PHE A 125 -1.57 0.60 -17.26
C PHE A 125 -2.67 0.68 -16.20
N ASN A 126 -3.69 1.50 -16.46
CA ASN A 126 -4.87 1.57 -15.63
C ASN A 126 -5.78 0.33 -15.85
N THR A 127 -6.88 0.26 -15.11
CA THR A 127 -7.86 -0.84 -15.20
C THR A 127 -8.51 -0.98 -16.58
N LYS A 128 -8.47 0.07 -17.40
CA LYS A 128 -8.97 0.10 -18.78
C LYS A 128 -7.90 -0.26 -19.82
N GLY A 129 -6.69 -0.63 -19.38
CA GLY A 129 -5.56 -0.92 -20.27
C GLY A 129 -4.93 0.32 -20.92
N GLN A 130 -5.27 1.53 -20.48
CA GLN A 130 -4.70 2.78 -20.96
C GLN A 130 -3.43 3.11 -20.20
N GLN A 131 -2.43 3.61 -20.91
CA GLN A 131 -1.17 4.04 -20.30
C GLN A 131 -1.38 5.37 -19.57
N GLU A 132 -0.96 5.41 -18.31
CA GLU A 132 -0.99 6.62 -17.48
C GLU A 132 0.30 6.76 -16.66
N LYS A 133 0.60 7.96 -16.18
CA LYS A 133 1.76 8.16 -15.31
C LYS A 133 1.61 7.34 -14.03
N ILE A 134 2.71 6.74 -13.59
CA ILE A 134 2.70 5.88 -12.41
C ILE A 134 2.21 6.62 -11.16
N ILE A 135 2.50 7.92 -11.05
CA ILE A 135 2.07 8.72 -9.92
C ILE A 135 0.56 8.95 -9.92
N ASP A 136 -0.05 9.15 -11.08
CA ASP A 136 -1.48 9.33 -11.25
C ASP A 136 -2.21 8.03 -10.88
N TRP A 137 -1.76 6.91 -11.46
CA TRP A 137 -2.27 5.58 -11.13
C TRP A 137 -2.19 5.27 -9.63
N PHE A 138 -1.07 5.61 -8.99
CA PHE A 138 -0.87 5.34 -7.59
C PHE A 138 -1.77 6.22 -6.70
N ALA A 139 -1.91 7.50 -7.03
CA ALA A 139 -2.79 8.42 -6.31
C ALA A 139 -4.27 8.02 -6.44
N ASP A 140 -4.73 7.70 -7.65
CA ASP A 140 -6.11 7.30 -7.89
C ASP A 140 -6.45 5.99 -7.17
N ARG A 141 -5.56 5.01 -7.22
CA ARG A 141 -5.72 3.78 -6.43
C ARG A 141 -5.78 4.04 -4.94
N TYR A 142 -4.98 4.97 -4.43
CA TYR A 142 -4.99 5.32 -3.01
C TYR A 142 -6.35 5.88 -2.58
N LYS A 143 -6.94 6.76 -3.41
CA LYS A 143 -8.26 7.38 -3.16
C LYS A 143 -9.38 6.35 -2.98
N LEU A 144 -9.37 5.25 -3.72
CA LEU A 144 -10.40 4.22 -3.66
C LEU A 144 -10.55 3.59 -2.27
N PHE A 145 -9.50 3.57 -1.47
CA PHE A 145 -9.50 2.88 -0.19
C PHE A 145 -9.93 3.73 1.02
N TYR A 146 -9.99 5.05 0.90
CA TYR A 146 -10.41 5.92 2.00
C TYR A 146 -11.64 6.77 1.69
N LYS A 147 -12.14 6.75 0.46
CA LYS A 147 -13.38 7.47 0.08
C LYS A 147 -14.67 6.70 0.36
N VAL A 148 -14.58 5.46 0.80
CA VAL A 148 -15.73 4.68 1.25
C VAL A 148 -16.04 4.98 2.72
N PRO A 149 -17.29 4.78 3.19
CA PRO A 149 -17.60 4.89 4.61
C PRO A 149 -16.79 3.87 5.42
N LEU A 150 -15.92 4.37 6.30
CA LEU A 150 -15.03 3.59 7.15
C LEU A 150 -15.36 3.85 8.62
N ASP A 151 -15.23 2.83 9.45
CA ASP A 151 -15.40 2.93 10.89
C ASP A 151 -14.09 3.32 11.58
N PHE A 152 -12.93 2.97 10.97
CA PHE A 152 -11.61 3.33 11.49
C PHE A 152 -10.57 3.48 10.37
N ILE A 153 -9.58 4.34 10.60
CA ILE A 153 -8.45 4.55 9.69
C ILE A 153 -7.15 4.43 10.48
N ILE A 154 -6.36 3.42 10.12
CA ILE A 154 -5.05 3.16 10.70
C ILE A 154 -4.02 4.07 10.03
N ARG A 155 -3.27 4.85 10.80
CA ARG A 155 -2.11 5.58 10.32
C ARG A 155 -0.88 4.69 10.35
N TYR A 156 -0.17 4.58 9.25
CA TYR A 156 1.07 3.80 9.19
C TYR A 156 2.12 4.29 10.19
N GLU A 157 2.12 5.58 10.47
CA GLU A 157 3.01 6.25 11.40
C GLU A 157 2.74 5.82 12.86
N ASP A 158 1.48 5.49 13.18
CA ASP A 158 1.01 5.06 14.50
C ASP A 158 0.48 3.61 14.45
N LEU A 159 1.04 2.78 13.55
CA LEU A 159 0.51 1.49 13.13
C LEU A 159 0.17 0.55 14.31
N ASP A 160 1.08 0.42 15.27
CA ASP A 160 0.89 -0.51 16.41
C ASP A 160 -0.23 -0.04 17.33
N VAL A 161 -0.34 1.27 17.56
CA VAL A 161 -1.38 1.88 18.40
C VAL A 161 -2.75 1.77 17.74
N ASP A 162 -2.86 2.22 16.50
CA ASP A 162 -4.11 2.24 15.76
C ASP A 162 -4.64 0.82 15.50
N PHE A 163 -3.75 -0.12 15.19
CA PHE A 163 -4.15 -1.51 15.00
C PHE A 163 -4.62 -2.16 16.31
N SER A 164 -3.98 -1.83 17.43
CA SER A 164 -4.46 -2.29 18.74
C SER A 164 -5.88 -1.79 19.05
N MET A 165 -6.21 -0.54 18.65
CA MET A 165 -7.58 -0.02 18.77
C MET A 165 -8.57 -0.83 17.90
N VAL A 166 -8.22 -1.12 16.65
CA VAL A 166 -9.05 -1.98 15.76
C VAL A 166 -9.23 -3.37 16.38
N CYS A 167 -8.18 -4.00 16.90
CA CYS A 167 -8.28 -5.28 17.60
C CYS A 167 -9.25 -5.22 18.78
N GLY A 168 -9.18 -4.16 19.58
CA GLY A 168 -10.12 -3.94 20.68
C GLY A 168 -11.57 -3.80 20.22
N MET A 169 -11.83 -3.10 19.11
CA MET A 169 -13.16 -2.93 18.52
C MET A 169 -13.80 -4.27 18.08
N ILE A 170 -12.99 -5.24 17.67
CA ILE A 170 -13.46 -6.58 17.26
C ILE A 170 -13.32 -7.65 18.36
N GLY A 171 -13.02 -7.21 19.60
CA GLY A 171 -12.94 -8.10 20.77
C GLY A 171 -11.65 -8.93 20.85
N LEU A 172 -10.61 -8.55 20.12
CA LEU A 172 -9.29 -9.19 20.21
C LEU A 172 -8.37 -8.41 21.15
N GLY A 173 -7.45 -9.14 21.81
CA GLY A 173 -6.35 -8.52 22.54
C GLY A 173 -5.29 -7.91 21.60
N PRO A 174 -4.22 -7.30 22.17
CA PRO A 174 -3.11 -6.78 21.39
C PRO A 174 -2.45 -7.88 20.54
N ILE A 175 -2.22 -7.59 19.26
CA ILE A 175 -1.64 -8.52 18.28
C ILE A 175 -0.36 -7.89 17.73
N ASN A 176 0.72 -8.67 17.70
CA ASN A 176 1.97 -8.23 17.07
C ASN A 176 1.83 -8.19 15.56
N ILE A 177 2.19 -7.07 14.95
CA ILE A 177 2.16 -6.91 13.49
C ILE A 177 3.47 -7.39 12.89
N PRO A 178 3.46 -8.42 12.02
CA PRO A 178 4.67 -8.87 11.33
C PRO A 178 5.14 -7.79 10.34
N ARG A 179 6.45 -7.54 10.30
CA ARG A 179 7.04 -6.53 9.41
C ARG A 179 7.34 -7.11 8.04
N LEU A 180 6.32 -7.25 7.20
CA LEU A 180 6.49 -7.71 5.83
C LEU A 180 7.05 -6.62 4.92
N LYS A 181 7.83 -7.03 3.93
CA LYS A 181 8.36 -6.13 2.88
C LYS A 181 9.25 -4.99 3.41
N SER A 182 9.77 -5.12 4.63
CA SER A 182 10.64 -4.10 5.27
C SER A 182 12.01 -3.98 4.60
N ASN A 183 12.49 -5.06 3.96
CA ASN A 183 13.82 -5.13 3.35
C ASN A 183 13.89 -4.60 1.92
N ILE A 184 12.76 -4.16 1.33
CA ILE A 184 12.72 -3.69 -0.05
C ILE A 184 13.32 -2.30 -0.18
N ARG A 185 13.01 -1.40 0.74
CA ARG A 185 13.67 -0.11 0.84
C ARG A 185 15.05 -0.31 1.48
N LYS A 186 16.09 -0.22 0.67
CA LYS A 186 17.49 -0.44 1.09
C LYS A 186 18.11 0.71 1.88
N SER A 187 17.36 1.79 2.12
CA SER A 187 17.83 3.01 2.76
C SER A 187 17.10 3.26 4.08
N SER A 188 17.86 3.55 5.13
CA SER A 188 17.36 4.11 6.38
C SER A 188 17.17 5.62 6.34
N TYR A 189 17.56 6.28 5.24
CA TYR A 189 17.41 7.73 5.10
C TYR A 189 15.96 8.16 5.11
N ASN A 190 15.72 9.34 5.68
CA ASN A 190 14.43 9.99 5.60
C ASN A 190 14.01 10.14 4.12
N TYR A 191 12.71 9.97 3.83
CA TYR A 191 12.18 10.09 2.47
C TYR A 191 12.47 11.45 1.82
N ARG A 192 12.70 12.50 2.58
CA ARG A 192 12.99 13.86 2.07
C ARG A 192 14.21 13.93 1.17
N VAL A 193 15.22 13.07 1.38
CA VAL A 193 16.45 13.09 0.56
C VAL A 193 16.20 12.78 -0.90
N TYR A 194 15.04 12.19 -1.23
CA TYR A 194 14.61 11.88 -2.59
C TYR A 194 14.02 13.07 -3.33
N TYR A 195 13.60 14.11 -2.59
CA TYR A 195 12.80 15.18 -3.14
C TYR A 195 13.62 16.37 -3.60
N THR A 196 13.30 16.86 -4.79
CA THR A 196 13.55 18.23 -5.25
C THR A 196 12.26 19.04 -5.07
N ASN A 197 12.30 20.37 -5.23
CA ASN A 197 11.10 21.20 -5.22
C ASN A 197 10.07 20.68 -6.25
N ARG A 198 10.52 20.32 -7.45
CA ARG A 198 9.63 19.81 -8.51
C ARG A 198 8.96 18.49 -8.15
N SER A 199 9.69 17.51 -7.61
CA SER A 199 9.09 16.25 -7.17
C SER A 199 8.16 16.41 -5.97
N TYR A 200 8.47 17.36 -5.08
CA TYR A 200 7.59 17.76 -3.99
C TYR A 200 6.26 18.31 -4.52
N ASP A 201 6.30 19.26 -5.47
CA ASP A 201 5.09 19.85 -6.06
C ASP A 201 4.22 18.79 -6.73
N ILE A 202 4.83 17.87 -7.49
CA ILE A 202 4.11 16.77 -8.16
C ILE A 202 3.36 15.91 -7.13
N VAL A 203 4.02 15.48 -6.06
CA VAL A 203 3.38 14.62 -5.06
C VAL A 203 2.33 15.37 -4.26
N THR A 204 2.60 16.63 -3.91
CA THR A 204 1.63 17.49 -3.21
C THR A 204 0.35 17.68 -4.02
N ASP A 205 0.47 17.98 -5.29
CA ASP A 205 -0.68 18.17 -6.19
C ASP A 205 -1.50 16.89 -6.32
N ARG A 206 -0.85 15.76 -6.58
CA ARG A 206 -1.53 14.49 -6.82
C ARG A 206 -2.17 13.87 -5.57
N PHE A 207 -1.63 14.14 -4.40
CA PHE A 207 -2.12 13.65 -3.12
C PHE A 207 -2.76 14.72 -2.23
N SER A 208 -3.15 15.86 -2.80
CA SER A 208 -3.77 16.97 -2.04
C SER A 208 -4.92 16.51 -1.17
N ASP A 209 -5.86 15.72 -1.69
CA ASP A 209 -6.98 15.17 -0.93
C ASP A 209 -6.51 14.36 0.31
N LEU A 210 -5.46 13.54 0.17
CA LEU A 210 -4.94 12.73 1.27
C LEU A 210 -4.21 13.60 2.30
N ILE A 211 -3.45 14.58 1.83
CA ILE A 211 -2.73 15.54 2.65
C ILE A 211 -3.72 16.31 3.50
N ASP A 212 -4.76 16.87 2.89
CA ASP A 212 -5.75 17.71 3.56
C ASP A 212 -6.63 16.88 4.52
N ASN A 213 -7.15 15.73 4.07
CA ASN A 213 -8.05 14.91 4.88
C ASN A 213 -7.37 14.31 6.12
N PHE A 214 -6.07 14.05 6.05
CA PHE A 214 -5.33 13.42 7.15
C PHE A 214 -4.28 14.32 7.79
N ASN A 215 -4.23 15.59 7.39
CA ASN A 215 -3.31 16.60 7.91
C ASN A 215 -1.84 16.15 7.83
N TYR A 216 -1.46 15.54 6.70
CA TYR A 216 -0.09 15.16 6.45
C TYR A 216 0.76 16.36 6.07
N SER A 217 2.03 16.32 6.44
CA SER A 217 3.00 17.34 6.07
C SER A 217 4.31 16.71 5.62
N PHE A 218 5.09 17.49 4.91
CA PHE A 218 6.45 17.13 4.52
C PHE A 218 7.40 17.42 5.68
N GLN A 219 7.42 16.55 6.69
CA GLN A 219 8.23 16.71 7.93
C GLN A 219 9.43 15.78 7.97
#